data_3adb3fc5c070a576aabe30978924c57d
#
_entry.id   3adb3fc5c070a576aabe30978924c57d
#
_cell.length_a   1.000
_cell.length_b   1.000
_cell.length_c   1.000
_cell.angle_alpha   90.00
_cell.angle_beta   90.00
_cell.angle_gamma   90.00
#
_symmetry.space_group_name_H-M   'P 1'
#
loop_
_entity.id
_entity.type
_entity.pdbx_description
1 polymer ?
#
loop_
_entity_poly.entity_id
_entity_poly.type
_entity_poly.pdbx_seq_one_letter_code
_entity_poly.pdbx_strand_id
1 'polypeptide(L)'
;MNENQKGRNLALSRMSTYMEGARKSSCVFISHKKEDVDVARAISEYLMNKICVDVYFDENDNGLQAATQVEDDRYIVESIKRGLACSTHLLCLISDKTKLSWWVPYEIGIMDNKGLSITSLKLKGIDELPSFLKINKVLYTCEDFANYVHTLGPYGTIFTEGKKYDAQSIRQEFGRYID
;
A
#
# COMPACT_ATOMS: atom_id res chain seq x y z
N MET A 1 -4.08 1.46 24.47
CA MET A 1 -3.56 0.54 23.42
C MET A 1 -2.12 0.24 23.76
N ASN A 2 -1.76 -1.03 23.89
CA ASN A 2 -0.36 -1.40 24.09
C ASN A 2 0.43 -1.04 22.83
N GLU A 3 1.57 -0.39 22.97
CA GLU A 3 2.47 -0.02 21.84
C GLU A 3 2.87 -1.23 20.96
N ASN A 4 2.80 -2.45 21.50
CA ASN A 4 3.10 -3.69 20.79
C ASN A 4 2.03 -4.16 19.77
N GLN A 5 0.93 -3.40 19.57
CA GLN A 5 -0.14 -3.78 18.63
C GLN A 5 -0.21 -2.91 17.36
N LYS A 6 0.69 -1.94 17.22
CA LYS A 6 0.73 -1.11 16.00
C LYS A 6 1.47 -1.83 14.87
N GLY A 7 0.98 -1.64 13.65
CA GLY A 7 1.73 -2.00 12.44
C GLY A 7 3.03 -1.20 12.31
N ARG A 8 3.96 -1.70 11.52
CA ARG A 8 5.29 -1.12 11.33
C ARG A 8 5.49 -0.76 9.86
N ASN A 9 6.22 0.32 9.60
CA ASN A 9 6.73 0.58 8.26
C ASN A 9 8.05 -0.19 8.05
N LEU A 10 8.00 -1.18 7.18
CA LEU A 10 9.14 -2.08 6.94
C LEU A 10 10.22 -1.49 6.04
N ALA A 11 9.91 -0.44 5.28
CA ALA A 11 10.91 0.31 4.53
C ALA A 11 11.96 0.96 5.44
N LEU A 12 11.56 1.30 6.70
CA LEU A 12 12.42 1.91 7.71
C LEU A 12 13.16 0.89 8.57
N SER A 13 12.81 -0.39 8.52
CA SER A 13 13.40 -1.43 9.35
C SER A 13 14.61 -2.08 8.68
N ARG A 14 15.66 -2.39 9.46
CA ARG A 14 16.76 -3.23 8.95
C ARG A 14 16.26 -4.64 8.70
N MET A 15 16.31 -5.08 7.47
CA MET A 15 15.71 -6.32 6.93
C MET A 15 16.06 -7.63 7.66
N SER A 16 17.15 -7.69 8.43
CA SER A 16 17.61 -8.95 9.04
C SER A 16 16.66 -9.52 10.11
N THR A 17 15.88 -8.67 10.76
CA THR A 17 14.96 -9.08 11.83
C THR A 17 13.59 -9.54 11.31
N TYR A 18 13.29 -9.26 10.03
CA TYR A 18 11.97 -9.49 9.45
C TYR A 18 11.77 -10.90 8.91
N MET A 19 12.82 -11.51 8.38
CA MET A 19 12.71 -12.84 7.74
C MET A 19 12.37 -13.97 8.71
N GLU A 20 12.64 -13.79 10.01
CA GLU A 20 12.40 -14.83 11.02
C GLU A 20 11.01 -14.78 11.68
N GLY A 21 10.31 -13.64 11.65
CA GLY A 21 9.01 -13.45 12.32
C GLY A 21 7.79 -13.20 11.41
N ALA A 22 8.01 -12.95 10.12
CA ALA A 22 7.07 -12.27 9.23
C ALA A 22 5.96 -13.11 8.59
N ARG A 23 5.89 -14.41 8.85
CA ARG A 23 4.92 -15.29 8.16
C ARG A 23 3.48 -15.22 8.69
N LYS A 24 3.14 -14.35 9.64
CA LYS A 24 1.82 -14.36 10.30
C LYS A 24 1.02 -13.06 10.21
N SER A 25 1.57 -11.96 9.75
CA SER A 25 0.85 -10.69 9.63
C SER A 25 0.77 -10.20 8.20
N SER A 26 -0.35 -9.57 7.83
CA SER A 26 -0.47 -8.90 6.55
C SER A 26 0.54 -7.75 6.47
N CYS A 27 1.21 -7.63 5.33
CA CYS A 27 2.04 -6.49 4.99
C CYS A 27 1.56 -5.92 3.64
N VAL A 28 1.26 -4.62 3.62
CA VAL A 28 0.76 -3.91 2.44
C VAL A 28 1.88 -3.07 1.83
N PHE A 29 2.26 -3.38 0.59
CA PHE A 29 3.12 -2.50 -0.20
C PHE A 29 2.26 -1.37 -0.77
N ILE A 30 2.61 -0.10 -0.48
CA ILE A 30 1.92 1.08 -0.98
C ILE A 30 2.63 1.59 -2.24
N SER A 31 2.10 1.21 -3.40
CA SER A 31 2.57 1.72 -4.69
C SER A 31 1.93 3.08 -4.98
N HIS A 32 2.75 4.08 -5.25
CA HIS A 32 2.28 5.44 -5.50
C HIS A 32 3.25 6.22 -6.37
N LYS A 33 2.80 7.33 -6.93
CA LYS A 33 3.66 8.33 -7.54
C LYS A 33 4.17 9.31 -6.48
N LYS A 34 5.36 9.87 -6.69
CA LYS A 34 5.99 10.84 -5.78
C LYS A 34 5.05 12.00 -5.44
N GLU A 35 4.28 12.46 -6.41
CA GLU A 35 3.32 13.56 -6.25
C GLU A 35 2.10 13.19 -5.40
N ASP A 36 1.88 11.90 -5.16
CA ASP A 36 0.78 11.37 -4.35
C ASP A 36 1.26 10.93 -2.95
N VAL A 37 2.49 11.32 -2.55
CA VAL A 37 3.12 10.92 -1.29
C VAL A 37 2.28 11.28 -0.06
N ASP A 38 1.57 12.39 -0.06
CA ASP A 38 0.78 12.82 1.09
C ASP A 38 -0.41 11.89 1.35
N VAL A 39 -1.12 11.47 0.31
CA VAL A 39 -2.20 10.48 0.45
C VAL A 39 -1.64 9.11 0.78
N ALA A 40 -0.50 8.72 0.20
CA ALA A 40 0.16 7.46 0.50
C ALA A 40 0.60 7.38 1.97
N ARG A 41 1.14 8.47 2.51
CA ARG A 41 1.50 8.60 3.93
C ARG A 41 0.27 8.48 4.83
N ALA A 42 -0.79 9.22 4.53
CA ALA A 42 -2.02 9.17 5.32
C ALA A 42 -2.63 7.76 5.36
N ILE A 43 -2.66 7.06 4.22
CA ILE A 43 -3.13 5.66 4.14
C ILE A 43 -2.20 4.74 4.93
N SER A 44 -0.88 4.89 4.79
CA SER A 44 0.10 4.08 5.52
C SER A 44 -0.05 4.23 7.03
N GLU A 45 -0.16 5.45 7.52
CA GLU A 45 -0.38 5.75 8.95
C GLU A 45 -1.71 5.17 9.45
N TYR A 46 -2.77 5.26 8.66
CA TYR A 46 -4.05 4.67 8.98
C TYR A 46 -3.95 3.13 9.11
N LEU A 47 -3.34 2.47 8.13
CA LEU A 47 -3.15 1.02 8.15
C LEU A 47 -2.31 0.58 9.35
N MET A 48 -1.23 1.27 9.67
CA MET A 48 -0.39 0.94 10.82
C MET A 48 -1.09 1.22 12.16
N ASN A 49 -1.71 2.38 12.32
CA ASN A 49 -2.19 2.85 13.63
C ASN A 49 -3.63 2.41 13.95
N LYS A 50 -4.49 2.26 12.94
CA LYS A 50 -5.90 1.88 13.14
C LYS A 50 -6.14 0.41 12.84
N ILE A 51 -5.55 -0.12 11.79
CA ILE A 51 -5.76 -1.50 11.34
C ILE A 51 -4.74 -2.45 11.96
N CYS A 52 -3.59 -1.92 12.41
CA CYS A 52 -2.50 -2.69 13.03
C CYS A 52 -1.85 -3.71 12.07
N VAL A 53 -1.76 -3.38 10.78
CA VAL A 53 -1.04 -4.16 9.78
C VAL A 53 0.29 -3.51 9.43
N ASP A 54 1.28 -4.32 9.09
CA ASP A 54 2.56 -3.81 8.62
C ASP A 54 2.40 -3.21 7.21
N VAL A 55 3.17 -2.20 6.90
CA VAL A 55 3.22 -1.59 5.56
C VAL A 55 4.65 -1.57 5.04
N TYR A 56 4.81 -1.59 3.73
CA TYR A 56 6.03 -1.17 3.07
C TYR A 56 5.71 0.12 2.33
N PHE A 57 6.12 1.22 2.91
CA PHE A 57 5.95 2.57 2.37
C PHE A 57 7.28 3.31 2.45
N ASP A 58 7.88 3.56 1.31
CA ASP A 58 9.12 4.32 1.20
C ASP A 58 8.81 5.78 0.86
N GLU A 59 8.60 6.56 1.90
CA GLU A 59 8.27 7.98 1.79
C GLU A 59 9.41 8.77 1.16
N ASN A 60 10.61 8.42 1.53
CA ASN A 60 11.80 9.14 1.11
C ASN A 60 12.53 8.44 0.00
N ASP A 61 12.10 7.23 -0.34
CA ASP A 61 12.86 6.39 -1.24
C ASP A 61 14.34 6.83 -1.33
N ASN A 62 15.00 6.82 -0.16
CA ASN A 62 16.40 7.28 -0.08
C ASN A 62 17.25 6.51 -1.07
N GLY A 63 16.80 5.31 -1.39
CA GLY A 63 17.34 4.51 -2.45
C GLY A 63 16.93 4.99 -3.83
N LEU A 64 15.64 5.27 -4.06
CA LEU A 64 15.15 5.82 -5.33
C LEU A 64 15.63 7.25 -5.53
N GLN A 65 15.66 8.11 -4.49
CA GLN A 65 16.18 9.47 -4.62
C GLN A 65 17.70 9.49 -4.84
N ALA A 66 18.45 8.64 -4.15
CA ALA A 66 19.87 8.50 -4.41
C ALA A 66 20.14 7.89 -5.79
N ALA A 67 19.34 6.90 -6.21
CA ALA A 67 19.46 6.27 -7.51
C ALA A 67 18.98 7.18 -8.66
N THR A 68 17.94 8.00 -8.45
CA THR A 68 17.52 9.00 -9.45
C THR A 68 18.54 10.12 -9.61
N GLN A 69 19.34 10.43 -8.59
CA GLN A 69 20.47 11.35 -8.70
C GLN A 69 21.68 10.73 -9.43
N VAL A 70 21.80 9.40 -9.43
CA VAL A 70 22.92 8.65 -10.03
C VAL A 70 22.46 7.84 -11.25
N GLU A 71 21.16 7.91 -11.63
CA GLU A 71 20.56 7.13 -12.73
C GLU A 71 20.80 5.60 -12.59
N ASP A 72 20.82 5.09 -11.36
CA ASP A 72 21.04 3.65 -11.10
C ASP A 72 19.70 2.89 -11.04
N ASP A 73 19.15 2.57 -12.21
CA ASP A 73 17.92 1.78 -12.36
C ASP A 73 17.99 0.42 -11.65
N ARG A 74 19.18 -0.16 -11.51
CA ARG A 74 19.34 -1.45 -10.81
C ARG A 74 19.03 -1.32 -9.33
N TYR A 75 19.45 -0.25 -8.71
CA TYR A 75 19.16 -0.01 -7.30
C TYR A 75 17.66 0.19 -7.06
N ILE A 76 16.98 0.92 -7.96
CA ILE A 76 15.53 1.10 -7.94
C ILE A 76 14.84 -0.27 -8.01
N VAL A 77 15.19 -1.07 -9.00
CA VAL A 77 14.65 -2.42 -9.20
C VAL A 77 14.84 -3.30 -7.97
N GLU A 78 16.03 -3.30 -7.37
CA GLU A 78 16.32 -4.12 -6.19
C GLU A 78 15.56 -3.63 -4.94
N SER A 79 15.36 -2.32 -4.79
CA SER A 79 14.55 -1.75 -3.70
C SER A 79 13.08 -2.15 -3.83
N ILE A 80 12.51 -2.03 -5.02
CA ILE A 80 11.14 -2.50 -5.31
C ILE A 80 11.00 -4.01 -5.03
N LYS A 81 11.91 -4.82 -5.56
CA LYS A 81 11.89 -6.28 -5.35
C LYS A 81 11.95 -6.64 -3.87
N ARG A 82 12.79 -5.97 -3.08
CA ARG A 82 12.88 -6.18 -1.63
C ARG A 82 11.57 -5.87 -0.92
N GLY A 83 10.98 -4.71 -1.22
CA GLY A 83 9.70 -4.32 -0.65
C GLY A 83 8.59 -5.31 -0.98
N LEU A 84 8.48 -5.70 -2.24
CA LEU A 84 7.50 -6.69 -2.70
C LEU A 84 7.76 -8.09 -2.15
N ALA A 85 9.01 -8.43 -1.81
CA ALA A 85 9.35 -9.71 -1.19
C ALA A 85 8.83 -9.83 0.25
N CYS A 86 8.77 -8.70 0.97
CA CYS A 86 8.26 -8.63 2.34
C CYS A 86 6.74 -8.50 2.41
N SER A 87 6.07 -8.22 1.28
CA SER A 87 4.65 -7.86 1.26
C SER A 87 3.77 -9.03 0.87
N THR A 88 2.56 -9.04 1.41
CA THR A 88 1.49 -10.01 1.09
C THR A 88 0.40 -9.41 0.22
N HIS A 89 0.31 -8.08 0.20
CA HIS A 89 -0.67 -7.30 -0.56
C HIS A 89 0.03 -6.13 -1.25
N LEU A 90 -0.44 -5.80 -2.45
CA LEU A 90 -0.09 -4.59 -3.16
C LEU A 90 -1.31 -3.68 -3.21
N LEU A 91 -1.19 -2.46 -2.71
CA LEU A 91 -2.19 -1.40 -2.86
C LEU A 91 -1.62 -0.30 -3.76
N CYS A 92 -2.14 -0.23 -4.99
CA CYS A 92 -1.75 0.80 -5.96
C CYS A 92 -2.65 2.03 -5.80
N LEU A 93 -2.08 3.18 -5.48
CA LEU A 93 -2.80 4.46 -5.48
C LEU A 93 -2.79 5.03 -6.90
N ILE A 94 -3.98 5.18 -7.48
CA ILE A 94 -4.12 5.57 -8.87
C ILE A 94 -4.61 7.01 -8.97
N SER A 95 -3.74 7.88 -9.47
CA SER A 95 -4.02 9.26 -9.84
C SER A 95 -3.81 9.46 -11.35
N ASP A 96 -4.13 10.62 -11.89
CA ASP A 96 -3.81 10.95 -13.28
C ASP A 96 -2.30 10.85 -13.57
N LYS A 97 -1.48 11.07 -12.57
CA LYS A 97 -0.01 10.97 -12.64
C LYS A 97 0.48 9.53 -12.75
N THR A 98 -0.28 8.58 -12.19
CA THR A 98 0.06 7.15 -12.22
C THR A 98 0.06 6.59 -13.65
N LYS A 99 -0.76 7.15 -14.56
CA LYS A 99 -0.78 6.76 -15.99
C LYS A 99 0.59 6.88 -16.66
N LEU A 100 1.44 7.75 -16.14
CA LEU A 100 2.80 8.00 -16.64
C LEU A 100 3.88 7.24 -15.86
N SER A 101 3.50 6.35 -14.97
CA SER A 101 4.45 5.55 -14.20
C SER A 101 4.92 4.32 -14.99
N TRP A 102 6.24 4.13 -15.05
CA TRP A 102 6.84 2.90 -15.55
C TRP A 102 6.95 1.83 -14.45
N TRP A 103 6.99 2.26 -13.18
CA TRP A 103 7.20 1.37 -12.04
C TRP A 103 5.94 0.65 -11.59
N VAL A 104 4.78 1.30 -11.60
CA VAL A 104 3.52 0.68 -11.17
C VAL A 104 3.18 -0.59 -11.98
N PRO A 105 3.25 -0.62 -13.32
CA PRO A 105 3.08 -1.86 -14.08
C PRO A 105 4.11 -2.95 -13.74
N TYR A 106 5.35 -2.56 -13.46
CA TYR A 106 6.41 -3.48 -13.07
C TYR A 106 6.13 -4.14 -11.71
N GLU A 107 5.71 -3.36 -10.71
CA GLU A 107 5.33 -3.84 -9.38
C GLU A 107 4.13 -4.80 -9.46
N ILE A 108 3.12 -4.45 -10.24
CA ILE A 108 1.94 -5.28 -10.50
C ILE A 108 2.38 -6.62 -11.11
N GLY A 109 3.23 -6.60 -12.14
CA GLY A 109 3.71 -7.82 -12.79
C GLY A 109 4.49 -8.75 -11.84
N ILE A 110 5.29 -8.20 -10.92
CA ILE A 110 5.98 -9.02 -9.91
C ILE A 110 4.99 -9.66 -8.94
N MET A 111 4.00 -8.91 -8.45
CA MET A 111 3.02 -9.42 -7.51
C MET A 111 2.07 -10.44 -8.14
N ASP A 112 1.66 -10.20 -9.38
CA ASP A 112 0.84 -11.13 -10.17
C ASP A 112 1.56 -12.47 -10.39
N ASN A 113 2.83 -12.43 -10.77
CA ASN A 113 3.64 -13.63 -10.92
C ASN A 113 3.82 -14.43 -9.61
N LYS A 114 3.70 -13.78 -8.46
CA LYS A 114 3.72 -14.44 -7.15
C LYS A 114 2.35 -14.96 -6.71
N GLY A 115 1.27 -14.68 -7.45
CA GLY A 115 -0.10 -15.01 -7.07
C GLY A 115 -0.56 -14.30 -5.80
N LEU A 116 -0.03 -13.08 -5.52
CA LEU A 116 -0.36 -12.33 -4.33
C LEU A 116 -1.50 -11.33 -4.59
N SER A 117 -2.09 -10.82 -3.53
CA SER A 117 -3.23 -9.90 -3.62
C SER A 117 -2.82 -8.55 -4.20
N ILE A 118 -3.48 -8.13 -5.28
CA ILE A 118 -3.29 -6.84 -5.93
C ILE A 118 -4.62 -6.08 -5.88
N THR A 119 -4.58 -4.85 -5.39
CA THR A 119 -5.74 -3.97 -5.29
C THR A 119 -5.35 -2.56 -5.73
N SER A 120 -6.15 -1.93 -6.55
CA SER A 120 -5.99 -0.53 -6.96
C SER A 120 -7.00 0.34 -6.24
N LEU A 121 -6.56 1.49 -5.72
CA LEU A 121 -7.43 2.51 -5.13
C LEU A 121 -7.47 3.72 -6.05
N LYS A 122 -8.63 3.97 -6.64
CA LYS A 122 -8.86 5.14 -7.50
C LYS A 122 -8.93 6.40 -6.65
N LEU A 123 -8.02 7.33 -6.87
CA LEU A 123 -8.09 8.66 -6.28
C LEU A 123 -9.02 9.58 -7.09
N LYS A 124 -9.49 10.66 -6.47
CA LYS A 124 -10.33 11.67 -7.13
C LYS A 124 -9.63 12.31 -8.33
N GLY A 125 -10.43 12.78 -9.26
CA GLY A 125 -9.95 13.50 -10.44
C GLY A 125 -9.52 12.63 -11.61
N ILE A 126 -9.76 11.30 -11.55
CA ILE A 126 -9.48 10.39 -12.66
C ILE A 126 -10.79 9.99 -13.33
N ASP A 127 -10.90 10.24 -14.61
CA ASP A 127 -12.06 9.84 -15.41
C ASP A 127 -11.93 8.40 -15.89
N GLU A 128 -10.75 8.01 -16.38
CA GLU A 128 -10.54 6.68 -16.94
C GLU A 128 -9.27 6.01 -16.41
N LEU A 129 -9.41 4.74 -16.00
CA LEU A 129 -8.32 3.89 -15.54
C LEU A 129 -7.65 3.18 -16.73
N PRO A 130 -6.31 3.05 -16.74
CA PRO A 130 -5.61 2.17 -17.64
C PRO A 130 -6.14 0.73 -17.58
N SER A 131 -6.22 0.08 -18.75
CA SER A 131 -6.82 -1.25 -18.87
C SER A 131 -6.16 -2.30 -17.96
N PHE A 132 -4.83 -2.26 -17.81
CA PHE A 132 -4.10 -3.21 -16.97
C PHE A 132 -4.43 -3.11 -15.46
N LEU A 133 -4.90 -1.94 -15.01
CA LEU A 133 -5.36 -1.77 -13.62
C LEU A 133 -6.74 -2.39 -13.38
N LYS A 134 -7.55 -2.54 -14.43
CA LYS A 134 -8.89 -3.14 -14.37
C LYS A 134 -8.85 -4.67 -14.30
N ILE A 135 -7.70 -5.31 -14.50
CA ILE A 135 -7.53 -6.77 -14.40
C ILE A 135 -7.68 -7.21 -12.95
N ASN A 136 -7.22 -6.40 -12.01
CA ASN A 136 -7.28 -6.66 -10.58
C ASN A 136 -8.45 -5.91 -9.92
N LYS A 137 -8.64 -6.14 -8.62
CA LYS A 137 -9.66 -5.45 -7.84
C LYS A 137 -9.42 -3.95 -7.83
N VAL A 138 -10.45 -3.16 -8.17
CA VAL A 138 -10.41 -1.70 -8.08
C VAL A 138 -11.40 -1.23 -7.01
N LEU A 139 -10.94 -0.35 -6.14
CA LEU A 139 -11.72 0.35 -5.14
C LEU A 139 -12.02 1.76 -5.67
N TYR A 140 -13.29 2.10 -5.76
CA TYR A 140 -13.74 3.38 -6.33
C TYR A 140 -14.21 4.36 -5.26
N THR A 141 -14.64 3.85 -4.11
CA THR A 141 -15.32 4.64 -3.07
C THR A 141 -14.70 4.41 -1.70
N CYS A 142 -15.03 5.30 -0.76
CA CYS A 142 -14.68 5.11 0.64
C CYS A 142 -15.27 3.82 1.23
N GLU A 143 -16.43 3.36 0.73
CA GLU A 143 -17.03 2.10 1.14
C GLU A 143 -16.21 0.90 0.64
N ASP A 144 -15.76 0.94 -0.61
CA ASP A 144 -14.87 -0.11 -1.15
C ASP A 144 -13.58 -0.18 -0.35
N PHE A 145 -13.01 0.97 0.02
CA PHE A 145 -11.79 1.02 0.83
C PHE A 145 -12.03 0.50 2.25
N ALA A 146 -13.17 0.83 2.89
CA ALA A 146 -13.55 0.27 4.17
C ALA A 146 -13.64 -1.26 4.11
N ASN A 147 -14.32 -1.79 3.08
CA ASN A 147 -14.43 -3.23 2.86
C ASN A 147 -13.07 -3.90 2.64
N TYR A 148 -12.16 -3.24 1.89
CA TYR A 148 -10.80 -3.74 1.69
C TYR A 148 -10.02 -3.82 3.00
N VAL A 149 -10.08 -2.77 3.82
CA VAL A 149 -9.40 -2.71 5.11
C VAL A 149 -9.82 -3.86 6.03
N HIS A 150 -11.10 -4.26 6.01
CA HIS A 150 -11.58 -5.42 6.77
C HIS A 150 -10.91 -6.74 6.35
N THR A 151 -10.42 -6.85 5.12
CA THR A 151 -9.74 -8.06 4.65
C THR A 151 -8.28 -8.16 5.14
N LEU A 152 -7.69 -7.05 5.61
CA LEU A 152 -6.27 -6.97 5.98
C LEU A 152 -5.98 -7.40 7.42
N GLY A 153 -6.98 -7.47 8.28
CA GLY A 153 -6.81 -7.75 9.71
C GLY A 153 -6.07 -9.06 10.00
N PRO A 154 -5.37 -9.17 11.14
CA PRO A 154 -4.47 -10.28 11.47
C PRO A 154 -5.15 -11.66 11.51
N TYR A 155 -6.46 -11.72 11.40
CA TYR A 155 -7.25 -12.95 11.46
C TYR A 155 -8.41 -13.00 10.44
N GLY A 156 -8.33 -12.21 9.35
CA GLY A 156 -9.34 -12.30 8.26
C GLY A 156 -10.80 -12.15 8.69
N THR A 157 -11.14 -12.03 9.96
CA THR A 157 -12.50 -11.85 10.49
C THR A 157 -12.59 -11.92 12.03
N ILE A 158 -11.61 -11.50 12.80
CA ILE A 158 -11.88 -11.33 14.21
C ILE A 158 -12.18 -9.85 14.47
N PHE A 159 -13.49 -9.58 14.48
CA PHE A 159 -14.05 -8.39 15.07
C PHE A 159 -13.43 -8.17 16.45
N THR A 160 -12.53 -7.21 16.59
CA THR A 160 -12.38 -6.56 17.88
C THR A 160 -13.72 -5.86 18.10
N GLU A 161 -14.53 -6.41 18.99
CA GLU A 161 -15.82 -5.85 19.37
C GLU A 161 -15.67 -4.32 19.54
N GLY A 162 -16.38 -3.55 18.72
CA GLY A 162 -16.55 -2.12 18.86
C GLY A 162 -15.84 -1.18 17.90
N LYS A 163 -14.92 -1.62 17.03
CA LYS A 163 -14.34 -0.73 16.00
C LYS A 163 -14.81 -1.14 14.61
N LYS A 164 -15.95 -0.63 14.21
CA LYS A 164 -16.34 -0.63 12.80
C LYS A 164 -15.47 0.38 12.07
N TYR A 165 -14.62 -0.09 11.18
CA TYR A 165 -14.03 0.76 10.13
C TYR A 165 -15.12 0.94 9.07
N ASP A 166 -16.11 1.78 9.39
CA ASP A 166 -17.21 2.04 8.50
C ASP A 166 -16.84 3.07 7.43
N ALA A 167 -17.63 3.08 6.37
CA ALA A 167 -17.43 4.00 5.27
C ALA A 167 -17.49 5.48 5.71
N GLN A 168 -18.21 5.79 6.79
CA GLN A 168 -18.32 7.14 7.32
C GLN A 168 -17.00 7.60 7.95
N SER A 169 -16.35 6.76 8.75
CA SER A 169 -15.04 7.05 9.34
C SER A 169 -13.98 7.20 8.25
N ILE A 170 -13.98 6.31 7.25
CA ILE A 170 -13.09 6.40 6.09
C ILE A 170 -13.35 7.69 5.31
N ARG A 171 -14.61 8.07 5.09
CA ARG A 171 -14.95 9.31 4.38
C ARG A 171 -14.52 10.57 5.13
N GLN A 172 -14.59 10.57 6.45
CA GLN A 172 -14.10 11.70 7.27
C GLN A 172 -12.58 11.87 7.11
N GLU A 173 -11.84 10.78 7.02
CA GLU A 173 -10.38 10.80 6.95
C GLU A 173 -9.88 10.97 5.51
N PHE A 174 -10.47 10.27 4.55
CA PHE A 174 -9.98 10.18 3.17
C PHE A 174 -10.93 10.79 2.12
N GLY A 175 -12.10 11.30 2.48
CA GLY A 175 -13.08 11.84 1.53
C GLY A 175 -12.61 13.04 0.71
N ARG A 176 -11.45 13.62 1.03
CA ARG A 176 -10.76 14.58 0.15
C ARG A 176 -9.99 13.93 -0.99
N TYR A 177 -9.64 12.65 -0.85
CA TYR A 177 -8.83 11.89 -1.81
C TYR A 177 -9.63 10.81 -2.56
N ILE A 178 -10.68 10.26 -1.91
CA ILE A 178 -11.50 9.14 -2.40
C ILE A 178 -12.96 9.58 -2.47
N ASP A 179 -13.72 9.07 -3.45
CA ASP A 179 -15.15 9.34 -3.63
C ASP A 179 -16.05 8.63 -2.58
#